data_eb7e2e93516237dc5fcc024af7c96259
#
_entry.id   eb7e2e93516237dc5fcc024af7c96259
#
_cell.length_a   1.000
_cell.length_b   1.000
_cell.length_c   1.000
_cell.angle_alpha   90.00
_cell.angle_beta   90.00
_cell.angle_gamma   90.00
#
_symmetry.space_group_name_H-M   'P 1'
#
loop_
_entity.id
_entity.type
_entity.pdbx_description
1 polymer ?
#
loop_
_entity_poly.entity_id
_entity_poly.type
_entity_poly.pdbx_seq_one_letter_code
_entity_poly.pdbx_strand_id
1 'polypeptide(L)'
;MAHGANAQSLFEQGANLLKKLGNGTESALGGSALANDEIIAGLKEALKVGTGNVVGQLGTRNGFNNDASIRIPLPDTLKQVRDALAPFGYGGLLDDLEVRLNRAAEDATPKAKKVFWDAISAMTLEDAKRIYQGPDDAATQYFRRTMSTPLAESWQPIVDKSLSGVGAIEAYDNALGQYAKLPFMPDVKADLSKHVIERGLDGVFLYLAREEAAIRNDPVKRSTELLQKVFGR
;
A
#
# COMPACT_ATOMS: atom_id res chain seq x y z
N MET A 1 50.01 12.84 -6.04
CA MET A 1 50.08 11.38 -6.00
C MET A 1 50.04 10.94 -4.55
N ALA A 2 48.94 10.46 -4.06
CA ALA A 2 48.74 9.58 -2.88
C ALA A 2 47.30 9.67 -2.37
N HIS A 3 46.34 8.94 -2.97
CA HIS A 3 45.00 8.74 -2.43
C HIS A 3 44.44 7.34 -2.80
N GLY A 4 45.30 6.35 -2.81
CA GLY A 4 44.92 4.99 -3.18
C GLY A 4 45.03 3.93 -2.07
N ALA A 5 45.44 4.30 -0.84
CA ALA A 5 45.82 3.28 0.17
C ALA A 5 44.74 2.90 1.21
N ASN A 6 43.63 3.65 1.32
CA ASN A 6 42.66 3.44 2.41
C ASN A 6 41.46 2.53 2.07
N ALA A 7 41.18 2.30 0.79
CA ALA A 7 40.04 1.44 0.42
C ALA A 7 40.39 -0.04 0.46
N GLN A 8 41.64 -0.40 0.13
CA GLN A 8 42.11 -1.79 0.16
C GLN A 8 42.28 -2.34 1.58
N SER A 9 42.65 -1.51 2.57
CA SER A 9 42.83 -1.94 3.94
C SER A 9 41.51 -2.25 4.66
N LEU A 10 40.43 -1.56 4.30
CA LEU A 10 39.09 -1.83 4.84
C LEU A 10 38.49 -3.11 4.27
N PHE A 11 38.76 -3.41 3.01
CA PHE A 11 38.34 -4.68 2.38
C PHE A 11 39.07 -5.89 2.96
N GLU A 12 40.38 -5.77 3.25
CA GLU A 12 41.18 -6.82 3.86
C GLU A 12 40.82 -7.04 5.34
N GLN A 13 40.49 -5.97 6.07
CA GLN A 13 39.99 -6.10 7.46
C GLN A 13 38.62 -6.76 7.51
N GLY A 14 37.70 -6.44 6.59
CA GLY A 14 36.41 -7.11 6.45
C GLY A 14 36.53 -8.62 6.12
N ALA A 15 37.43 -8.96 5.18
CA ALA A 15 37.71 -10.34 4.80
C ALA A 15 38.36 -11.18 5.93
N ASN A 16 39.23 -10.55 6.74
CA ASN A 16 39.83 -11.18 7.89
C ASN A 16 38.89 -11.38 9.08
N LEU A 17 37.90 -10.46 9.27
CA LEU A 17 36.83 -10.65 10.24
C LEU A 17 35.93 -11.83 9.83
N LEU A 18 35.56 -11.92 8.57
CA LEU A 18 34.78 -13.05 8.01
C LEU A 18 35.55 -14.40 8.15
N LYS A 19 36.86 -14.42 7.93
CA LYS A 19 37.69 -15.63 8.18
C LYS A 19 37.81 -16.01 9.65
N LYS A 20 37.83 -15.05 10.57
CA LYS A 20 37.85 -15.33 12.02
C LYS A 20 36.49 -15.84 12.53
N LEU A 21 35.38 -15.46 11.93
CA LEU A 21 34.05 -16.01 12.23
C LEU A 21 33.83 -17.38 11.62
N GLY A 22 34.59 -17.76 10.58
CA GLY A 22 34.47 -19.05 9.88
C GLY A 22 35.25 -20.22 10.51
N ASN A 23 36.13 -19.98 11.48
CA ASN A 23 36.98 -21.03 12.09
C ASN A 23 36.55 -21.51 13.49
N GLY A 24 35.30 -21.29 13.84
CA GLY A 24 34.71 -21.81 15.08
C GLY A 24 33.66 -22.88 14.81
N THR A 25 34.04 -24.15 14.95
CA THR A 25 33.20 -25.35 14.96
C THR A 25 32.62 -25.84 13.63
N GLU A 26 33.38 -26.74 12.96
CA GLU A 26 32.77 -27.83 12.21
C GLU A 26 31.83 -28.62 13.13
N SER A 27 30.55 -28.60 12.82
CA SER A 27 29.62 -29.67 13.18
C SER A 27 28.41 -29.70 12.25
N ALA A 28 28.38 -30.75 11.44
CA ALA A 28 27.23 -31.51 10.98
C ALA A 28 26.21 -30.83 10.04
N LEU A 29 26.31 -31.16 8.74
CA LEU A 29 25.21 -31.71 7.91
C LEU A 29 23.79 -31.31 8.36
N GLY A 30 23.26 -30.27 7.76
CA GLY A 30 21.86 -29.92 7.84
C GLY A 30 21.71 -28.52 7.28
N GLY A 31 20.92 -28.34 6.20
CA GLY A 31 20.59 -27.01 5.70
C GLY A 31 20.24 -26.13 6.89
N SER A 32 21.00 -25.05 7.12
CA SER A 32 20.82 -24.19 8.28
C SER A 32 19.43 -23.58 8.22
N ALA A 33 18.53 -24.11 9.04
CA ALA A 33 17.28 -23.45 9.31
C ALA A 33 17.64 -22.04 9.77
N LEU A 34 17.18 -21.03 9.04
CA LEU A 34 17.33 -19.62 9.42
C LEU A 34 16.89 -19.47 10.86
N ALA A 35 17.68 -18.77 11.67
CA ALA A 35 17.26 -18.42 13.02
C ALA A 35 15.93 -17.66 12.94
N ASN A 36 15.02 -17.91 13.88
CA ASN A 36 13.71 -17.26 13.89
C ASN A 36 13.81 -15.73 13.75
N ASP A 37 14.83 -15.13 14.36
CA ASP A 37 15.06 -13.69 14.32
C ASP A 37 15.44 -13.20 12.92
N GLU A 38 16.17 -13.99 12.14
CA GLU A 38 16.51 -13.66 10.75
C GLU A 38 15.28 -13.72 9.83
N ILE A 39 14.42 -14.74 10.03
CA ILE A 39 13.14 -14.84 9.30
C ILE A 39 12.26 -13.64 9.58
N ILE A 40 12.14 -13.23 10.86
CA ILE A 40 11.33 -12.08 11.26
C ILE A 40 11.89 -10.80 10.66
N ALA A 41 13.19 -10.57 10.77
CA ALA A 41 13.86 -9.39 10.25
C ALA A 41 13.66 -9.28 8.72
N GLY A 42 13.88 -10.38 7.99
CA GLY A 42 13.69 -10.43 6.55
C GLY A 42 12.25 -10.22 6.12
N LEU A 43 11.29 -10.81 6.83
CA LEU A 43 9.88 -10.60 6.57
C LEU A 43 9.49 -9.13 6.82
N LYS A 44 9.89 -8.55 7.96
CA LYS A 44 9.61 -7.13 8.26
C LYS A 44 10.21 -6.19 7.21
N GLU A 45 11.41 -6.48 6.71
CA GLU A 45 12.03 -5.71 5.65
C GLU A 45 11.28 -5.86 4.33
N ALA A 46 10.92 -7.10 3.95
CA ALA A 46 10.08 -7.36 2.76
C ALA A 46 8.79 -6.54 2.79
N LEU A 47 8.10 -6.57 3.93
CA LEU A 47 6.86 -5.84 4.11
C LEU A 47 7.04 -4.32 4.06
N LYS A 48 8.15 -3.78 4.59
CA LYS A 48 8.47 -2.35 4.49
C LYS A 48 8.77 -1.94 3.04
N VAL A 49 9.53 -2.75 2.32
CA VAL A 49 9.83 -2.52 0.89
C VAL A 49 8.53 -2.60 0.07
N GLY A 50 7.79 -3.69 0.20
CA GLY A 50 6.54 -3.90 -0.56
C GLY A 50 5.50 -2.81 -0.28
N THR A 51 5.25 -2.47 0.99
CA THR A 51 4.33 -1.37 1.34
C THR A 51 4.83 -0.02 0.85
N GLY A 52 6.14 0.22 0.89
CA GLY A 52 6.77 1.43 0.35
C GLY A 52 6.57 1.58 -1.16
N ASN A 53 6.77 0.50 -1.92
CA ASN A 53 6.57 0.47 -3.37
C ASN A 53 5.10 0.75 -3.74
N VAL A 54 4.17 0.05 -3.09
CA VAL A 54 2.72 0.21 -3.34
C VAL A 54 2.27 1.62 -3.02
N VAL A 55 2.63 2.15 -1.85
CA VAL A 55 2.26 3.52 -1.46
C VAL A 55 2.90 4.56 -2.40
N GLY A 56 4.16 4.34 -2.79
CA GLY A 56 4.85 5.21 -3.75
C GLY A 56 4.19 5.22 -5.12
N GLN A 57 3.76 4.06 -5.62
CA GLN A 57 3.08 3.92 -6.91
C GLN A 57 1.68 4.55 -6.88
N LEU A 58 0.85 4.17 -5.91
CA LEU A 58 -0.56 4.56 -5.87
C LEU A 58 -0.76 6.00 -5.39
N GLY A 59 0.15 6.54 -4.58
CA GLY A 59 0.12 7.92 -4.10
C GLY A 59 0.58 8.96 -5.14
N THR A 60 0.90 8.55 -6.37
CA THR A 60 1.22 9.47 -7.46
C THR A 60 -0.04 9.89 -8.23
N ARG A 61 0.06 11.00 -8.96
CA ARG A 61 -1.01 11.43 -9.85
C ARG A 61 -1.32 10.35 -10.89
N ASN A 62 -2.57 9.97 -11.02
CA ASN A 62 -3.07 8.88 -11.85
C ASN A 62 -2.73 7.46 -11.34
N GLY A 63 -2.24 7.33 -10.11
CA GLY A 63 -1.99 6.02 -9.49
C GLY A 63 -3.26 5.18 -9.33
N PHE A 64 -4.40 5.84 -9.09
CA PHE A 64 -5.73 5.22 -9.12
C PHE A 64 -6.48 5.50 -10.42
N ASN A 65 -6.51 6.75 -10.85
CA ASN A 65 -7.39 7.19 -11.94
C ASN A 65 -7.14 6.46 -13.27
N ASN A 66 -5.89 6.12 -13.58
CA ASN A 66 -5.53 5.47 -14.85
C ASN A 66 -5.45 3.94 -14.75
N ASP A 67 -5.69 3.36 -13.60
CA ASP A 67 -5.64 1.91 -13.41
C ASP A 67 -7.04 1.32 -13.31
N ALA A 68 -7.46 0.64 -14.36
CA ALA A 68 -8.79 0.03 -14.44
C ALA A 68 -9.08 -1.01 -13.33
N SER A 69 -8.03 -1.58 -12.70
CA SER A 69 -8.20 -2.59 -11.65
C SER A 69 -8.53 -2.01 -10.27
N ILE A 70 -8.22 -0.72 -10.05
CA ILE A 70 -8.41 -0.03 -8.76
C ILE A 70 -9.06 1.34 -8.87
N ARG A 71 -9.31 1.80 -10.10
CA ARG A 71 -10.03 3.06 -10.32
C ARG A 71 -11.33 3.06 -9.52
N ILE A 72 -11.53 4.13 -8.76
CA ILE A 72 -12.70 4.33 -7.93
C ILE A 72 -13.82 4.88 -8.82
N PRO A 73 -14.84 4.09 -9.11
CA PRO A 73 -15.98 4.56 -9.89
C PRO A 73 -16.90 5.44 -9.05
N LEU A 74 -17.78 6.16 -9.69
CA LEU A 74 -18.89 6.79 -8.98
C LEU A 74 -19.71 5.77 -8.17
N PRO A 75 -20.26 6.13 -7.01
CA PRO A 75 -21.31 5.36 -6.35
C PRO A 75 -22.47 5.06 -7.31
N ASP A 76 -23.14 3.91 -7.14
CA ASP A 76 -24.14 3.46 -8.11
C ASP A 76 -25.32 4.44 -8.29
N THR A 77 -25.71 5.13 -7.22
CA THR A 77 -26.71 6.19 -7.29
C THR A 77 -26.29 7.34 -8.21
N LEU A 78 -25.02 7.73 -8.17
CA LEU A 78 -24.48 8.80 -9.01
C LEU A 78 -24.23 8.33 -10.45
N LYS A 79 -23.94 7.05 -10.67
CA LYS A 79 -23.90 6.49 -12.03
C LYS A 79 -25.27 6.59 -12.71
N GLN A 80 -26.33 6.23 -12.00
CA GLN A 80 -27.70 6.37 -12.51
C GLN A 80 -28.05 7.82 -12.86
N VAL A 81 -27.66 8.77 -12.01
CA VAL A 81 -27.85 10.21 -12.29
C VAL A 81 -27.06 10.63 -13.52
N ARG A 82 -25.78 10.21 -13.63
CA ARG A 82 -24.94 10.50 -14.80
C ARG A 82 -25.61 9.99 -16.09
N ASP A 83 -26.05 8.74 -16.06
CA ASP A 83 -26.64 8.09 -17.25
C ASP A 83 -27.98 8.76 -17.64
N ALA A 84 -28.76 9.23 -16.66
CA ALA A 84 -29.97 10.00 -16.91
C ALA A 84 -29.70 11.40 -17.45
N LEU A 85 -28.59 12.06 -17.07
CA LEU A 85 -28.22 13.40 -17.50
C LEU A 85 -27.39 13.43 -18.79
N ALA A 86 -26.79 12.31 -19.19
CA ALA A 86 -25.92 12.20 -20.36
C ALA A 86 -26.61 12.63 -21.67
N PRO A 87 -27.90 12.25 -21.95
CA PRO A 87 -28.62 12.69 -23.16
C PRO A 87 -28.80 14.21 -23.23
N PHE A 88 -28.75 14.91 -22.11
CA PHE A 88 -28.91 16.37 -22.02
C PHE A 88 -27.57 17.12 -22.03
N GLY A 89 -26.43 16.40 -22.18
CA GLY A 89 -25.11 17.01 -22.23
C GLY A 89 -24.46 17.27 -20.85
N TYR A 90 -25.08 16.84 -19.74
CA TYR A 90 -24.58 17.09 -18.37
C TYR A 90 -23.79 15.95 -17.78
N GLY A 91 -23.57 14.84 -18.51
CA GLY A 91 -22.77 13.69 -18.02
C GLY A 91 -21.35 14.05 -17.59
N GLY A 92 -20.71 14.98 -18.29
CA GLY A 92 -19.33 15.41 -18.01
C GLY A 92 -19.08 15.99 -16.61
N LEU A 93 -20.10 16.52 -15.94
CA LEU A 93 -19.98 16.99 -14.55
C LEU A 93 -19.67 15.85 -13.57
N LEU A 94 -20.31 14.69 -13.80
CA LEU A 94 -20.11 13.52 -12.98
C LEU A 94 -18.85 12.74 -13.35
N ASP A 95 -18.39 12.82 -14.59
CA ASP A 95 -17.09 12.30 -15.00
C ASP A 95 -15.95 13.06 -14.28
N ASP A 96 -16.05 14.39 -14.14
CA ASP A 96 -15.11 15.20 -13.36
C ASP A 96 -15.14 14.82 -11.88
N LEU A 97 -16.32 14.57 -11.31
CA LEU A 97 -16.44 14.06 -9.93
C LEU A 97 -15.70 12.74 -9.77
N GLU A 98 -15.86 11.78 -10.69
CA GLU A 98 -15.14 10.49 -10.61
C GLU A 98 -13.62 10.69 -10.60
N VAL A 99 -13.07 11.58 -11.41
CA VAL A 99 -11.64 11.93 -11.36
C VAL A 99 -11.27 12.49 -9.98
N ARG A 100 -12.10 13.32 -9.36
CA ARG A 100 -11.83 13.91 -8.04
C ARG A 100 -11.84 12.88 -6.93
N LEU A 101 -12.71 11.86 -6.98
CA LEU A 101 -12.69 10.73 -6.04
C LEU A 101 -11.36 9.99 -6.08
N ASN A 102 -10.84 9.73 -7.27
CA ASN A 102 -9.53 9.09 -7.46
C ASN A 102 -8.38 9.96 -6.95
N ARG A 103 -8.42 11.29 -7.19
CA ARG A 103 -7.42 12.22 -6.62
C ARG A 103 -7.41 12.21 -5.10
N ALA A 104 -8.56 12.15 -4.45
CA ALA A 104 -8.64 12.08 -3.00
C ALA A 104 -7.98 10.81 -2.44
N ALA A 105 -8.13 9.66 -3.11
CA ALA A 105 -7.42 8.42 -2.74
C ALA A 105 -5.91 8.53 -2.98
N GLU A 106 -5.47 9.11 -4.11
CA GLU A 106 -4.06 9.37 -4.41
C GLU A 106 -3.42 10.27 -3.34
N ASP A 107 -4.10 11.34 -2.91
CA ASP A 107 -3.63 12.26 -1.88
C ASP A 107 -3.54 11.60 -0.48
N ALA A 108 -4.46 10.68 -0.18
CA ALA A 108 -4.50 9.99 1.10
C ALA A 108 -3.48 8.86 1.21
N THR A 109 -3.15 8.19 0.10
CA THR A 109 -2.28 7.00 0.06
C THR A 109 -0.92 7.17 0.73
N PRO A 110 -0.19 8.30 0.61
CA PRO A 110 1.09 8.48 1.29
C PRO A 110 1.04 8.34 2.82
N LYS A 111 -0.11 8.62 3.45
CA LYS A 111 -0.29 8.45 4.90
C LYS A 111 -0.29 6.99 5.33
N ALA A 112 -0.71 6.09 4.47
CA ALA A 112 -0.69 4.66 4.74
C ALA A 112 0.70 4.14 5.08
N LYS A 113 1.77 4.74 4.54
CA LYS A 113 3.15 4.33 4.79
C LYS A 113 3.49 4.26 6.27
N LYS A 114 3.18 5.33 7.03
CA LYS A 114 3.47 5.35 8.47
C LYS A 114 2.67 4.31 9.22
N VAL A 115 1.40 4.18 8.91
CA VAL A 115 0.49 3.22 9.55
C VAL A 115 0.95 1.80 9.32
N PHE A 116 1.33 1.43 8.09
CA PHE A 116 1.93 0.12 7.78
C PHE A 116 3.24 -0.11 8.54
N TRP A 117 4.14 0.86 8.57
CA TRP A 117 5.44 0.71 9.22
C TRP A 117 5.34 0.55 10.73
N ASP A 118 4.41 1.26 11.37
CA ASP A 118 4.12 1.10 12.80
C ASP A 118 3.62 -0.33 13.09
N ALA A 119 2.69 -0.85 12.27
CA ALA A 119 2.20 -2.22 12.43
C ALA A 119 3.26 -3.29 12.14
N ILE A 120 4.06 -3.12 11.10
CA ILE A 120 5.18 -4.04 10.79
C ILE A 120 6.16 -4.06 11.96
N SER A 121 6.44 -2.91 12.57
CA SER A 121 7.35 -2.81 13.72
C SER A 121 6.78 -3.52 14.95
N ALA A 122 5.48 -3.40 15.19
CA ALA A 122 4.77 -4.02 16.30
C ALA A 122 4.45 -5.52 16.11
N MET A 123 4.69 -6.07 14.91
CA MET A 123 4.42 -7.47 14.59
C MET A 123 5.16 -8.42 15.52
N THR A 124 4.44 -9.38 16.08
CA THR A 124 5.00 -10.42 16.97
C THR A 124 5.74 -11.51 16.19
N LEU A 125 6.54 -12.32 16.89
CA LEU A 125 7.16 -13.51 16.33
C LEU A 125 6.14 -14.47 15.74
N GLU A 126 5.01 -14.65 16.44
CA GLU A 126 3.96 -15.57 16.01
C GLU A 126 3.24 -15.08 14.75
N ASP A 127 2.96 -13.76 14.65
CA ASP A 127 2.43 -13.17 13.44
C ASP A 127 3.38 -13.36 12.25
N ALA A 128 4.67 -13.09 12.47
CA ALA A 128 5.68 -13.26 11.43
C ALA A 128 5.78 -14.71 10.95
N LYS A 129 5.75 -15.70 11.87
CA LYS A 129 5.73 -17.12 11.49
C LYS A 129 4.50 -17.50 10.69
N ARG A 130 3.31 -17.05 11.11
CA ARG A 130 2.06 -17.32 10.38
C ARG A 130 2.07 -16.73 8.99
N ILE A 131 2.61 -15.51 8.84
CA ILE A 131 2.74 -14.84 7.54
C ILE A 131 3.75 -15.61 6.67
N TYR A 132 4.92 -15.94 7.21
CA TYR A 132 5.98 -16.63 6.48
C TYR A 132 5.53 -17.99 5.93
N GLN A 133 4.78 -18.76 6.73
CA GLN A 133 4.28 -20.09 6.38
C GLN A 133 2.95 -20.06 5.63
N GLY A 134 2.33 -18.90 5.52
CA GLY A 134 1.03 -18.72 4.91
C GLY A 134 1.06 -18.64 3.38
N PRO A 135 -0.12 -18.46 2.76
CA PRO A 135 -0.25 -18.27 1.31
C PRO A 135 0.43 -16.99 0.82
N ASP A 136 0.46 -16.80 -0.50
CA ASP A 136 1.15 -15.70 -1.16
C ASP A 136 0.62 -14.29 -0.82
N ASP A 137 -0.51 -14.20 -0.14
CA ASP A 137 -1.14 -12.98 0.34
C ASP A 137 -1.33 -12.93 1.87
N ALA A 138 -0.61 -13.77 2.61
CA ALA A 138 -0.79 -13.91 4.07
C ALA A 138 -0.54 -12.61 4.85
N ALA A 139 0.47 -11.82 4.46
CA ALA A 139 0.73 -10.52 5.06
C ALA A 139 -0.36 -9.52 4.70
N THR A 140 -0.84 -9.53 3.48
CA THR A 140 -1.94 -8.68 3.02
C THR A 140 -3.22 -8.98 3.79
N GLN A 141 -3.55 -10.24 4.02
CA GLN A 141 -4.68 -10.65 4.85
C GLN A 141 -4.51 -10.21 6.32
N TYR A 142 -3.30 -10.33 6.86
CA TYR A 142 -2.97 -9.82 8.19
C TYR A 142 -3.21 -8.30 8.26
N PHE A 143 -2.68 -7.53 7.32
CA PHE A 143 -2.87 -6.08 7.27
C PHE A 143 -4.34 -5.70 7.09
N ARG A 144 -5.06 -6.34 6.18
CA ARG A 144 -6.50 -6.06 5.98
C ARG A 144 -7.27 -6.23 7.29
N ARG A 145 -7.01 -7.29 8.03
CA ARG A 145 -7.69 -7.58 9.30
C ARG A 145 -7.32 -6.60 10.41
N THR A 146 -6.04 -6.22 10.52
CA THR A 146 -5.53 -5.43 11.64
C THR A 146 -5.49 -3.93 11.38
N MET A 147 -5.49 -3.51 10.09
CA MET A 147 -5.15 -2.15 9.70
C MET A 147 -6.26 -1.41 8.94
N SER A 148 -7.34 -2.08 8.53
CA SER A 148 -8.40 -1.39 7.78
C SER A 148 -8.96 -0.20 8.57
N THR A 149 -9.24 -0.35 9.87
CA THR A 149 -9.72 0.74 10.71
C THR A 149 -8.68 1.86 10.91
N PRO A 150 -7.44 1.60 11.37
CA PRO A 150 -6.42 2.65 11.48
C PRO A 150 -6.12 3.37 10.17
N LEU A 151 -6.13 2.67 9.05
CA LEU A 151 -5.94 3.27 7.73
C LEU A 151 -7.11 4.19 7.38
N ALA A 152 -8.35 3.73 7.56
CA ALA A 152 -9.55 4.53 7.31
C ALA A 152 -9.54 5.83 8.14
N GLU A 153 -9.25 5.73 9.43
CA GLU A 153 -9.12 6.89 10.33
C GLU A 153 -8.03 7.87 9.88
N SER A 154 -6.89 7.36 9.41
CA SER A 154 -5.79 8.20 8.93
C SER A 154 -6.10 8.88 7.59
N TRP A 155 -6.95 8.26 6.76
CA TRP A 155 -7.34 8.77 5.45
C TRP A 155 -8.47 9.78 5.54
N GLN A 156 -9.40 9.60 6.48
CA GLN A 156 -10.62 10.42 6.61
C GLN A 156 -10.37 11.93 6.48
N PRO A 157 -9.48 12.56 7.28
CA PRO A 157 -9.29 14.01 7.21
C PRO A 157 -8.71 14.49 5.88
N ILE A 158 -7.94 13.62 5.18
CA ILE A 158 -7.33 13.96 3.91
C ILE A 158 -8.36 13.87 2.80
N VAL A 159 -9.12 12.76 2.76
CA VAL A 159 -10.19 12.54 1.81
C VAL A 159 -11.23 13.66 1.93
N ASP A 160 -11.66 14.00 3.16
CA ASP A 160 -12.60 15.09 3.41
C ASP A 160 -12.09 16.44 2.91
N LYS A 161 -10.80 16.73 3.15
CA LYS A 161 -10.17 17.94 2.66
C LYS A 161 -10.07 17.95 1.14
N SER A 162 -9.63 16.86 0.53
CA SER A 162 -9.49 16.76 -0.93
C SER A 162 -10.84 16.89 -1.62
N LEU A 163 -11.87 16.20 -1.15
CA LEU A 163 -13.22 16.30 -1.70
C LEU A 163 -13.81 17.72 -1.55
N SER A 164 -13.56 18.39 -0.42
CA SER A 164 -14.01 19.76 -0.21
C SER A 164 -13.23 20.76 -1.08
N GLY A 165 -11.90 20.58 -1.17
CA GLY A 165 -11.01 21.55 -1.86
C GLY A 165 -11.09 21.49 -3.38
N VAL A 166 -11.51 20.36 -3.94
CA VAL A 166 -11.60 20.18 -5.41
C VAL A 166 -13.02 20.41 -5.96
N GLY A 167 -13.94 20.95 -5.15
CA GLY A 167 -15.31 21.24 -5.59
C GLY A 167 -16.14 19.99 -5.93
N ALA A 168 -15.79 18.82 -5.37
CA ALA A 168 -16.56 17.58 -5.58
C ALA A 168 -17.99 17.72 -5.04
N ILE A 169 -18.14 18.43 -3.91
CA ILE A 169 -19.44 18.72 -3.31
C ILE A 169 -20.21 19.74 -4.17
N GLU A 170 -19.54 20.79 -4.65
CA GLU A 170 -20.15 21.76 -5.56
C GLU A 170 -20.57 21.11 -6.88
N ALA A 171 -19.76 20.20 -7.43
CA ALA A 171 -20.11 19.45 -8.63
C ALA A 171 -21.34 18.55 -8.39
N TYR A 172 -21.44 17.93 -7.23
CA TYR A 172 -22.61 17.18 -6.83
C TYR A 172 -23.86 18.08 -6.66
N ASP A 173 -23.71 19.18 -5.92
CA ASP A 173 -24.80 20.14 -5.70
C ASP A 173 -25.29 20.74 -7.03
N ASN A 174 -24.39 21.03 -7.95
CA ASN A 174 -24.72 21.52 -9.28
C ASN A 174 -25.42 20.44 -10.15
N ALA A 175 -25.01 19.18 -10.03
CA ALA A 175 -25.60 18.08 -10.79
C ALA A 175 -27.00 17.71 -10.28
N LEU A 176 -27.24 17.80 -8.98
CA LEU A 176 -28.53 17.45 -8.36
C LEU A 176 -29.43 18.66 -8.13
N GLY A 177 -28.90 19.88 -8.18
CA GLY A 177 -29.67 21.12 -8.07
C GLY A 177 -30.55 21.19 -6.83
N GLN A 178 -31.83 21.52 -7.02
CA GLN A 178 -32.79 21.64 -5.91
C GLN A 178 -33.17 20.29 -5.26
N TYR A 179 -32.86 19.16 -5.92
CA TYR A 179 -33.17 17.82 -5.36
C TYR A 179 -32.30 17.48 -4.14
N ALA A 180 -31.07 18.03 -4.05
CA ALA A 180 -30.17 17.83 -2.92
C ALA A 180 -30.70 18.40 -1.57
N LYS A 181 -31.73 19.24 -1.61
CA LYS A 181 -32.31 19.90 -0.43
C LYS A 181 -33.56 19.18 0.13
N LEU A 182 -33.93 18.05 -0.43
CA LEU A 182 -35.10 17.31 0.06
C LEU A 182 -34.81 16.66 1.43
N PRO A 183 -35.77 16.70 2.38
CA PRO A 183 -35.66 15.95 3.63
C PRO A 183 -35.54 14.47 3.29
N PHE A 184 -34.62 13.77 3.94
CA PHE A 184 -34.22 12.36 3.73
C PHE A 184 -33.12 12.10 2.68
N MET A 185 -32.45 13.12 2.14
CA MET A 185 -31.24 12.90 1.35
C MET A 185 -30.08 12.50 2.26
N PRO A 186 -29.30 11.46 1.88
CA PRO A 186 -28.13 11.03 2.63
C PRO A 186 -27.08 12.16 2.74
N ASP A 187 -26.24 12.13 3.78
CA ASP A 187 -25.05 12.99 3.86
C ASP A 187 -24.04 12.58 2.79
N VAL A 188 -24.19 13.21 1.62
CA VAL A 188 -23.40 12.89 0.43
C VAL A 188 -21.91 13.05 0.66
N LYS A 189 -21.49 14.02 1.48
CA LYS A 189 -20.08 14.19 1.79
C LYS A 189 -19.54 12.99 2.56
N ALA A 190 -20.25 12.56 3.60
CA ALA A 190 -19.88 11.40 4.38
C ALA A 190 -19.92 10.12 3.54
N ASP A 191 -20.93 9.98 2.67
CA ASP A 191 -21.07 8.84 1.77
C ASP A 191 -19.96 8.79 0.71
N LEU A 192 -19.56 9.93 0.12
CA LEU A 192 -18.44 10.00 -0.84
C LEU A 192 -17.10 9.73 -0.15
N SER A 193 -16.85 10.30 1.04
CA SER A 193 -15.64 10.05 1.79
C SER A 193 -15.49 8.58 2.15
N LYS A 194 -16.56 7.97 2.65
CA LYS A 194 -16.61 6.54 2.95
C LYS A 194 -16.34 5.70 1.71
N HIS A 195 -17.01 6.00 0.60
CA HIS A 195 -16.83 5.30 -0.67
C HIS A 195 -15.37 5.36 -1.15
N VAL A 196 -14.74 6.55 -1.12
CA VAL A 196 -13.32 6.71 -1.50
C VAL A 196 -12.41 5.90 -0.59
N ILE A 197 -12.63 5.95 0.73
CA ILE A 197 -11.80 5.23 1.70
C ILE A 197 -11.92 3.72 1.50
N GLU A 198 -13.12 3.18 1.41
CA GLU A 198 -13.35 1.75 1.23
C GLU A 198 -12.73 1.24 -0.09
N ARG A 199 -13.04 1.88 -1.21
CA ARG A 199 -12.52 1.50 -2.53
C ARG A 199 -11.01 1.74 -2.66
N GLY A 200 -10.52 2.85 -2.09
CA GLY A 200 -9.09 3.16 -2.09
C GLY A 200 -8.28 2.14 -1.29
N LEU A 201 -8.74 1.76 -0.11
CA LEU A 201 -8.09 0.72 0.69
C LEU A 201 -8.16 -0.64 0.01
N ASP A 202 -9.27 -0.99 -0.66
CA ASP A 202 -9.34 -2.21 -1.46
C ASP A 202 -8.28 -2.22 -2.56
N GLY A 203 -8.07 -1.09 -3.24
CA GLY A 203 -7.01 -0.92 -4.25
C GLY A 203 -5.61 -1.09 -3.65
N VAL A 204 -5.34 -0.47 -2.50
CA VAL A 204 -4.06 -0.64 -1.78
C VAL A 204 -3.83 -2.09 -1.42
N PHE A 205 -4.81 -2.79 -0.83
CA PHE A 205 -4.66 -4.19 -0.48
C PHE A 205 -4.52 -5.12 -1.69
N LEU A 206 -5.17 -4.80 -2.81
CA LEU A 206 -4.97 -5.55 -4.06
C LEU A 206 -3.51 -5.47 -4.54
N TYR A 207 -2.94 -4.28 -4.51
CA TYR A 207 -1.55 -4.06 -4.90
C TYR A 207 -0.56 -4.67 -3.91
N LEU A 208 -0.85 -4.62 -2.61
CA LEU A 208 -0.05 -5.31 -1.60
C LEU A 208 -0.03 -6.82 -1.82
N ALA A 209 -1.16 -7.44 -2.14
CA ALA A 209 -1.22 -8.87 -2.45
C ALA A 209 -0.38 -9.22 -3.69
N ARG A 210 -0.43 -8.40 -4.73
CA ARG A 210 0.39 -8.57 -5.95
C ARG A 210 1.88 -8.44 -5.65
N GLU A 211 2.27 -7.43 -4.89
CA GLU A 211 3.68 -7.20 -4.52
C GLU A 211 4.19 -8.29 -3.59
N GLU A 212 3.39 -8.74 -2.62
CA GLU A 212 3.73 -9.87 -1.74
C GLU A 212 3.95 -11.15 -2.54
N ALA A 213 3.02 -11.51 -3.43
CA ALA A 213 3.16 -12.67 -4.30
C ALA A 213 4.40 -12.57 -5.20
N ALA A 214 4.69 -11.37 -5.73
CA ALA A 214 5.87 -11.14 -6.54
C ALA A 214 7.17 -11.36 -5.75
N ILE A 215 7.29 -10.84 -4.51
CA ILE A 215 8.47 -11.05 -3.66
C ILE A 215 8.65 -12.54 -3.33
N ARG A 216 7.56 -13.26 -3.08
CA ARG A 216 7.60 -14.70 -2.76
C ARG A 216 8.01 -15.56 -3.96
N ASN A 217 7.58 -15.22 -5.16
CA ASN A 217 7.69 -16.09 -6.33
C ASN A 217 8.74 -15.62 -7.36
N ASP A 218 9.11 -14.34 -7.38
CA ASP A 218 10.08 -13.79 -8.33
C ASP A 218 11.42 -13.43 -7.65
N PRO A 219 12.52 -14.16 -7.96
CA PRO A 219 13.85 -13.85 -7.41
C PRO A 219 14.33 -12.43 -7.71
N VAL A 220 13.92 -11.82 -8.83
CA VAL A 220 14.32 -10.46 -9.23
C VAL A 220 13.72 -9.40 -8.28
N LYS A 221 12.58 -9.69 -7.68
CA LYS A 221 11.91 -8.81 -6.71
C LYS A 221 12.56 -8.81 -5.33
N ARG A 222 13.43 -9.76 -5.05
CA ARG A 222 14.15 -9.90 -3.77
C ARG A 222 15.36 -8.97 -3.77
N SER A 223 15.14 -7.69 -3.60
CA SER A 223 16.12 -6.62 -3.78
C SER A 223 17.19 -6.53 -2.69
N THR A 224 17.05 -7.22 -1.57
CA THR A 224 18.02 -7.24 -0.47
C THR A 224 18.54 -8.64 -0.20
N GLU A 225 19.76 -8.75 0.35
CA GLU A 225 20.33 -10.05 0.77
C GLU A 225 19.45 -10.80 1.75
N LEU A 226 18.77 -10.06 2.64
CA LEU A 226 17.87 -10.64 3.63
C LEU A 226 16.61 -11.22 2.98
N LEU A 227 16.05 -10.53 1.96
CA LEU A 227 14.95 -11.05 1.16
C LEU A 227 15.34 -12.30 0.38
N GLN A 228 16.52 -12.31 -0.22
CA GLN A 228 17.04 -13.47 -0.91
C GLN A 228 17.25 -14.65 0.05
N LYS A 229 17.75 -14.40 1.26
CA LYS A 229 17.99 -15.41 2.28
C LYS A 229 16.69 -16.02 2.82
N VAL A 230 15.64 -15.22 3.01
CA VAL A 230 14.36 -15.66 3.58
C VAL A 230 13.46 -16.33 2.54
N PHE A 231 13.38 -15.78 1.32
CA PHE A 231 12.46 -16.26 0.26
C PHE A 231 13.18 -16.98 -0.90
N GLY A 232 14.49 -17.13 -0.85
CA GLY A 232 15.31 -17.71 -1.92
C GLY A 232 15.42 -19.24 -1.91
N ARG A 233 14.54 -19.95 -1.19
CA ARG A 233 14.50 -21.42 -1.13
C ARG A 233 13.77 -22.02 -2.30
#